data_618dde2022c75a71dffc042b7a609756
#
_entry.id   618dde2022c75a71dffc042b7a609756
#
_cell.length_a   1.000
_cell.length_b   1.000
_cell.length_c   1.000
_cell.angle_alpha   90.00
_cell.angle_beta   90.00
_cell.angle_gamma   90.00
#
_symmetry.space_group_name_H-M   'P 1'
#
loop_
_entity.id
_entity.type
_entity.pdbx_description
1 polymer ?
#
loop_
_entity_poly.entity_id
_entity_poly.type
_entity_poly.pdbx_seq_one_letter_code
_entity_poly.pdbx_strand_id
1 'polypeptide(L)'
;MNKMAKIEELSKIANGTANRKTKITFEQYVQATYFDLVISEANKRLLKMTDNRYLLIRKKKADKISEKIGLDLNVIDNYNGQERDVKSLSGGESFKAALSLALGLSDVIQSYSGGVLIDTLFIDEGFGTLDSESREQAINTLMSLAGNNKLIGIISHVEELQERIDKKIIVEKGQNGSNIKQE
;
A
#
# COMPACT_ATOMS: atom_id res chain seq x y z
N MET A 1 -22.75 -30.95 -28.14
CA MET A 1 -21.56 -30.06 -27.94
C MET A 1 -20.49 -30.87 -27.22
N ASN A 2 -19.32 -31.08 -27.83
CA ASN A 2 -18.29 -31.98 -27.34
C ASN A 2 -17.66 -31.44 -26.03
N LYS A 3 -17.53 -32.30 -25.01
CA LYS A 3 -17.00 -31.95 -23.68
C LYS A 3 -15.61 -31.30 -23.77
N MET A 4 -14.81 -31.73 -24.75
CA MET A 4 -13.49 -31.20 -25.07
C MET A 4 -13.54 -29.76 -25.54
N ALA A 5 -14.48 -29.35 -26.40
CA ALA A 5 -14.62 -27.97 -26.88
C ALA A 5 -14.96 -27.00 -25.76
N LYS A 6 -15.76 -27.41 -24.78
CA LYS A 6 -16.06 -26.59 -23.60
C LYS A 6 -14.82 -26.38 -22.71
N ILE A 7 -14.01 -27.43 -22.53
CA ILE A 7 -12.79 -27.35 -21.73
C ILE A 7 -11.76 -26.44 -22.42
N GLU A 8 -11.63 -26.52 -23.73
CA GLU A 8 -10.75 -25.63 -24.51
C GLU A 8 -11.21 -24.15 -24.42
N GLU A 9 -12.50 -23.91 -24.50
CA GLU A 9 -13.06 -22.58 -24.39
C GLU A 9 -12.83 -21.98 -23.00
N LEU A 10 -13.07 -22.74 -21.93
CA LEU A 10 -12.79 -22.35 -20.55
C LEU A 10 -11.27 -22.09 -20.34
N SER A 11 -10.42 -22.94 -20.89
CA SER A 11 -8.96 -22.75 -20.84
C SER A 11 -8.53 -21.46 -21.54
N LYS A 12 -9.09 -21.14 -22.70
CA LYS A 12 -8.82 -19.89 -23.42
C LYS A 12 -9.29 -18.66 -22.63
N ILE A 13 -10.45 -18.74 -21.98
CA ILE A 13 -10.96 -17.65 -21.11
C ILE A 13 -10.05 -17.47 -19.90
N ALA A 14 -9.71 -18.57 -19.19
CA ALA A 14 -8.89 -18.53 -17.99
C ALA A 14 -7.48 -17.97 -18.27
N ASN A 15 -6.91 -18.31 -19.43
CA ASN A 15 -5.59 -17.84 -19.84
C ASN A 15 -5.59 -16.48 -20.58
N GLY A 16 -6.74 -15.81 -20.70
CA GLY A 16 -6.86 -14.52 -21.35
C GLY A 16 -6.63 -14.53 -22.87
N THR A 17 -6.74 -15.70 -23.51
CA THR A 17 -6.50 -15.87 -24.96
C THR A 17 -7.79 -15.90 -25.79
N ALA A 18 -8.95 -15.87 -25.14
CA ALA A 18 -10.26 -15.93 -25.81
C ALA A 18 -10.57 -14.62 -26.58
N ASN A 19 -9.99 -13.52 -26.19
CA ASN A 19 -10.24 -12.21 -26.81
C ASN A 19 -8.93 -11.52 -27.23
N ARG A 20 -8.84 -11.09 -28.49
CA ARG A 20 -7.63 -10.43 -29.01
C ARG A 20 -7.39 -9.02 -28.44
N LYS A 21 -8.43 -8.41 -27.85
CA LYS A 21 -8.37 -7.01 -27.36
C LYS A 21 -8.00 -6.86 -25.89
N THR A 22 -8.28 -7.88 -25.06
CA THR A 22 -7.98 -7.83 -23.62
C THR A 22 -7.34 -9.16 -23.20
N LYS A 23 -6.00 -9.14 -23.07
CA LYS A 23 -5.24 -10.32 -22.61
C LYS A 23 -5.14 -10.33 -21.08
N ILE A 24 -6.29 -10.36 -20.39
CA ILE A 24 -6.31 -10.46 -18.92
C ILE A 24 -6.60 -11.92 -18.58
N THR A 25 -5.73 -12.54 -17.79
CA THR A 25 -5.96 -13.88 -17.25
C THR A 25 -6.99 -13.83 -16.12
N PHE A 26 -7.62 -14.95 -15.80
CA PHE A 26 -8.54 -15.04 -14.66
C PHE A 26 -7.84 -14.67 -13.34
N GLU A 27 -6.60 -15.09 -13.16
CA GLU A 27 -5.77 -14.71 -12.02
C GLU A 27 -5.62 -13.18 -11.91
N GLN A 28 -5.22 -12.51 -13.01
CA GLN A 28 -5.08 -11.07 -13.07
C GLN A 28 -6.41 -10.35 -12.79
N TYR A 29 -7.53 -10.90 -13.27
CA TYR A 29 -8.85 -10.34 -12.98
C TYR A 29 -9.18 -10.39 -11.48
N VAL A 30 -8.93 -11.53 -10.83
CA VAL A 30 -9.13 -11.70 -9.39
C VAL A 30 -8.22 -10.76 -8.60
N GLN A 31 -6.92 -10.75 -8.92
CA GLN A 31 -5.94 -9.85 -8.29
C GLN A 31 -6.34 -8.38 -8.42
N ALA A 32 -6.75 -7.95 -9.62
CA ALA A 32 -7.19 -6.58 -9.87
C ALA A 32 -8.40 -6.20 -9.01
N THR A 33 -9.36 -7.12 -8.83
CA THR A 33 -10.54 -6.88 -8.01
C THR A 33 -10.18 -6.66 -6.54
N TYR A 34 -9.32 -7.53 -5.97
CA TYR A 34 -8.83 -7.36 -4.61
C TYR A 34 -7.98 -6.10 -4.46
N PHE A 35 -7.18 -5.77 -5.47
CA PHE A 35 -6.36 -4.57 -5.45
C PHE A 35 -7.19 -3.29 -5.49
N ASP A 36 -8.29 -3.28 -6.23
CA ASP A 36 -9.24 -2.14 -6.22
C ASP A 36 -9.85 -1.94 -4.82
N LEU A 37 -10.10 -3.01 -4.04
CA LEU A 37 -10.53 -2.93 -2.64
C LEU A 37 -9.41 -2.35 -1.75
N VAL A 38 -8.17 -2.82 -1.91
CA VAL A 38 -7.01 -2.29 -1.19
C VAL A 38 -6.85 -0.79 -1.43
N ILE A 39 -6.94 -0.35 -2.69
CA ILE A 39 -6.86 1.06 -3.07
C ILE A 39 -7.98 1.86 -2.41
N SER A 40 -9.19 1.33 -2.39
CA SER A 40 -10.34 1.99 -1.73
C SER A 40 -10.08 2.21 -0.24
N GLU A 41 -9.59 1.20 0.48
CA GLU A 41 -9.25 1.34 1.91
C GLU A 41 -8.04 2.26 2.12
N ALA A 42 -7.02 2.16 1.26
CA ALA A 42 -5.84 3.03 1.31
C ALA A 42 -6.22 4.51 1.15
N ASN A 43 -7.11 4.83 0.21
CA ASN A 43 -7.52 6.20 -0.07
C ASN A 43 -8.20 6.88 1.12
N LYS A 44 -8.89 6.15 1.99
CA LYS A 44 -9.47 6.70 3.23
C LYS A 44 -8.41 7.35 4.13
N ARG A 45 -7.19 6.84 4.11
CA ARG A 45 -6.04 7.34 4.89
C ARG A 45 -5.20 8.33 4.11
N LEU A 46 -4.95 8.04 2.83
CA LEU A 46 -4.17 8.93 1.98
C LEU A 46 -4.80 10.31 1.89
N LEU A 47 -6.11 10.39 1.69
CA LEU A 47 -6.84 11.66 1.65
C LEU A 47 -6.65 12.46 2.94
N LYS A 48 -6.67 11.79 4.11
CA LYS A 48 -6.42 12.46 5.41
C LYS A 48 -4.99 12.96 5.55
N MET A 49 -4.00 12.16 5.09
CA MET A 49 -2.58 12.52 5.19
C MET A 49 -2.12 13.53 4.13
N THR A 50 -2.97 13.84 3.16
CA THR A 50 -2.65 14.75 2.05
C THR A 50 -3.68 15.87 1.89
N ASP A 51 -4.47 16.13 2.92
CA ASP A 51 -5.53 17.14 2.93
C ASP A 51 -6.43 17.06 1.69
N ASN A 52 -6.87 15.85 1.37
CA ASN A 52 -7.68 15.49 0.20
C ASN A 52 -7.01 15.74 -1.15
N ARG A 53 -5.70 15.94 -1.19
CA ARG A 53 -5.00 16.25 -2.44
C ARG A 53 -4.85 15.04 -3.35
N TYR A 54 -4.41 13.87 -2.83
CA TYR A 54 -4.06 12.72 -3.66
C TYR A 54 -5.03 11.57 -3.51
N LEU A 55 -5.42 11.00 -4.65
CA LEU A 55 -6.26 9.80 -4.74
C LEU A 55 -5.55 8.75 -5.60
N LEU A 56 -5.30 7.57 -5.06
CA LEU A 56 -4.75 6.45 -5.82
C LEU A 56 -5.83 5.80 -6.66
N ILE A 57 -5.46 5.45 -7.87
CA ILE A 57 -6.30 4.67 -8.78
C ILE A 57 -5.47 3.58 -9.45
N ARG A 58 -6.09 2.45 -9.78
CA ARG A 58 -5.43 1.43 -10.59
C ARG A 58 -5.42 1.85 -12.05
N LYS A 59 -4.27 1.74 -12.71
CA LYS A 59 -4.11 2.00 -14.13
C LYS A 59 -4.92 1.00 -14.94
N LYS A 60 -5.98 1.48 -15.61
CA LYS A 60 -6.92 0.63 -16.37
C LYS A 60 -6.54 0.44 -17.83
N LYS A 61 -5.66 1.29 -18.36
CA LYS A 61 -5.22 1.26 -19.76
C LYS A 61 -3.71 0.97 -19.81
N ALA A 62 -3.31 0.08 -20.69
CA ALA A 62 -1.91 -0.07 -21.05
C ALA A 62 -1.47 1.13 -21.93
N ASP A 63 -0.34 1.72 -21.62
CA ASP A 63 0.22 2.81 -22.46
C ASP A 63 0.80 2.24 -23.76
N LYS A 64 1.14 0.94 -23.77
CA LYS A 64 1.67 0.22 -24.94
C LYS A 64 0.91 -1.08 -25.16
N ILE A 65 0.76 -1.50 -26.41
CA ILE A 65 0.09 -2.76 -26.82
C ILE A 65 0.73 -4.00 -26.18
N SER A 66 2.02 -3.93 -25.79
CA SER A 66 2.78 -5.00 -25.16
C SER A 66 2.69 -5.00 -23.62
N GLU A 67 2.12 -3.95 -23.03
CA GLU A 67 2.02 -3.79 -21.58
C GLU A 67 0.85 -4.63 -21.06
N LYS A 68 1.11 -5.47 -20.07
CA LYS A 68 0.04 -6.22 -19.39
C LYS A 68 -0.70 -5.24 -18.46
N ILE A 69 -2.01 -5.14 -18.62
CA ILE A 69 -2.86 -4.44 -17.64
C ILE A 69 -2.74 -5.21 -16.33
N GLY A 70 -2.11 -4.60 -15.34
CA GLY A 70 -1.73 -5.26 -14.11
C GLY A 70 -2.17 -4.51 -12.86
N LEU A 71 -1.29 -4.50 -11.89
CA LEU A 71 -1.45 -3.86 -10.59
C LEU A 71 -0.75 -2.49 -10.54
N ASP A 72 -0.56 -1.85 -11.69
CA ASP A 72 0.05 -0.53 -11.78
C ASP A 72 -0.88 0.53 -11.24
N LEU A 73 -0.28 1.55 -10.62
CA LEU A 73 -0.97 2.64 -9.96
C LEU A 73 -0.73 3.96 -10.66
N ASN A 74 -1.80 4.73 -10.75
CA ASN A 74 -1.77 6.16 -11.01
C ASN A 74 -2.27 6.93 -9.78
N VAL A 75 -2.00 8.20 -9.76
CA VAL A 75 -2.50 9.14 -8.75
C VAL A 75 -3.25 10.27 -9.44
N ILE A 76 -4.39 10.64 -8.88
CA ILE A 76 -5.12 11.85 -9.24
C ILE A 76 -4.70 12.94 -8.27
N ASP A 77 -4.21 14.08 -8.77
CA ASP A 77 -4.00 15.28 -7.98
C ASP A 77 -5.27 16.14 -8.04
N ASN A 78 -6.02 16.19 -6.95
CA ASN A 78 -7.29 16.91 -6.86
C ASN A 78 -7.15 18.43 -7.01
N TYR A 79 -5.95 19.01 -6.89
CA TYR A 79 -5.73 20.43 -7.08
C TYR A 79 -5.83 20.85 -8.56
N ASN A 80 -5.42 19.96 -9.45
CA ASN A 80 -5.44 20.25 -10.89
C ASN A 80 -6.28 19.23 -11.69
N GLY A 81 -6.82 18.19 -11.04
CA GLY A 81 -7.61 17.14 -11.67
C GLY A 81 -6.80 16.22 -12.60
N GLN A 82 -5.47 16.27 -12.56
CA GLN A 82 -4.62 15.49 -13.47
C GLN A 82 -4.32 14.10 -12.89
N GLU A 83 -4.45 13.11 -13.78
CA GLU A 83 -3.99 11.75 -13.54
C GLU A 83 -2.54 11.61 -14.00
N ARG A 84 -1.66 11.05 -13.17
CA ARG A 84 -0.25 10.80 -13.46
C ARG A 84 0.24 9.50 -12.81
N ASP A 85 1.36 8.97 -13.29
CA ASP A 85 1.98 7.78 -12.72
C ASP A 85 2.38 8.03 -11.25
N VAL A 86 2.13 7.06 -10.37
CA VAL A 86 2.49 7.14 -8.94
C VAL A 86 3.98 7.38 -8.71
N LYS A 87 4.83 6.97 -9.65
CA LYS A 87 6.28 7.20 -9.61
C LYS A 87 6.67 8.67 -9.71
N SER A 88 5.74 9.54 -10.11
CA SER A 88 5.96 10.99 -10.17
C SER A 88 5.75 11.70 -8.82
N LEU A 89 5.33 10.98 -7.79
CA LEU A 89 5.21 11.50 -6.44
C LEU A 89 6.59 11.82 -5.84
N SER A 90 6.67 12.87 -5.02
CA SER A 90 7.86 13.15 -4.21
C SER A 90 8.12 12.04 -3.18
N GLY A 91 9.29 12.03 -2.55
CA GLY A 91 9.63 11.03 -1.53
C GLY A 91 8.60 10.98 -0.39
N GLY A 92 8.20 12.13 0.13
CA GLY A 92 7.19 12.24 1.19
C GLY A 92 5.80 11.80 0.74
N GLU A 93 5.36 12.21 -0.45
CA GLU A 93 4.09 11.79 -1.03
C GLU A 93 4.06 10.28 -1.30
N SER A 94 5.16 9.72 -1.82
CA SER A 94 5.33 8.28 -2.05
C SER A 94 5.26 7.49 -0.75
N PHE A 95 5.89 7.98 0.32
CA PHE A 95 5.82 7.35 1.63
C PHE A 95 4.38 7.30 2.16
N LYS A 96 3.64 8.42 2.12
CA LYS A 96 2.23 8.47 2.52
C LYS A 96 1.37 7.51 1.69
N ALA A 97 1.60 7.42 0.39
CA ALA A 97 0.90 6.50 -0.51
C ALA A 97 1.22 5.03 -0.16
N ALA A 98 2.50 4.69 0.04
CA ALA A 98 2.93 3.34 0.41
C ALA A 98 2.37 2.91 1.78
N LEU A 99 2.45 3.79 2.78
CA LEU A 99 1.87 3.55 4.10
C LEU A 99 0.36 3.31 4.02
N SER A 100 -0.35 4.14 3.26
CA SER A 100 -1.80 3.97 3.05
C SER A 100 -2.14 2.64 2.40
N LEU A 101 -1.36 2.22 1.40
CA LEU A 101 -1.55 0.92 0.73
C LEU A 101 -1.27 -0.26 1.65
N ALA A 102 -0.21 -0.21 2.45
CA ALA A 102 0.10 -1.26 3.42
C ALA A 102 -1.04 -1.44 4.45
N LEU A 103 -1.56 -0.33 4.95
CA LEU A 103 -2.69 -0.33 5.88
C LEU A 103 -3.99 -0.81 5.22
N GLY A 104 -4.27 -0.36 4.00
CA GLY A 104 -5.42 -0.81 3.22
C GLY A 104 -5.37 -2.32 2.91
N LEU A 105 -4.18 -2.84 2.59
CA LEU A 105 -3.97 -4.27 2.39
C LEU A 105 -4.25 -5.06 3.67
N SER A 106 -3.73 -4.58 4.82
CA SER A 106 -3.98 -5.18 6.13
C SER A 106 -5.49 -5.29 6.41
N ASP A 107 -6.25 -4.23 6.16
CA ASP A 107 -7.70 -4.22 6.41
C ASP A 107 -8.45 -5.19 5.48
N VAL A 108 -8.09 -5.22 4.20
CA VAL A 108 -8.70 -6.15 3.23
C VAL A 108 -8.43 -7.60 3.61
N ILE A 109 -7.18 -7.94 3.97
CA ILE A 109 -6.83 -9.30 4.42
C ILE A 109 -7.68 -9.67 5.66
N GLN A 110 -7.76 -8.80 6.66
CA GLN A 110 -8.57 -9.07 7.86
C GLN A 110 -10.05 -9.29 7.53
N SER A 111 -10.60 -8.52 6.58
CA SER A 111 -12.01 -8.61 6.21
C SER A 111 -12.35 -9.90 5.46
N TYR A 112 -11.42 -10.46 4.70
CA TYR A 112 -11.66 -11.62 3.83
C TYR A 112 -11.06 -12.94 4.33
N SER A 113 -10.10 -12.91 5.27
CA SER A 113 -9.37 -14.11 5.72
C SER A 113 -10.04 -14.86 6.89
N GLY A 114 -11.32 -14.62 7.16
CA GLY A 114 -12.11 -15.43 8.09
C GLY A 114 -11.54 -15.57 9.51
N GLY A 115 -10.83 -14.55 10.02
CA GLY A 115 -10.30 -14.55 11.40
C GLY A 115 -8.78 -14.37 11.51
N VAL A 116 -8.07 -14.17 10.41
CA VAL A 116 -6.64 -13.75 10.48
C VAL A 116 -6.60 -12.29 10.92
N LEU A 117 -6.15 -12.06 12.16
CA LEU A 117 -5.92 -10.72 12.68
C LEU A 117 -4.48 -10.31 12.35
N ILE A 118 -4.32 -9.24 11.58
CA ILE A 118 -3.03 -8.55 11.43
C ILE A 118 -3.05 -7.40 12.44
N ASP A 119 -2.57 -7.68 13.62
CA ASP A 119 -2.52 -6.75 14.75
C ASP A 119 -1.16 -6.06 14.91
N THR A 120 -0.17 -6.48 14.15
CA THR A 120 1.21 -5.98 14.23
C THR A 120 1.66 -5.44 12.88
N LEU A 121 2.24 -4.23 12.88
CA LEU A 121 2.84 -3.58 11.72
C LEU A 121 4.23 -3.05 12.09
N PHE A 122 5.23 -3.40 11.29
CA PHE A 122 6.57 -2.82 11.39
C PHE A 122 6.82 -1.90 10.21
N ILE A 123 7.31 -0.69 10.50
CA ILE A 123 7.69 0.32 9.53
C ILE A 123 9.19 0.55 9.69
N ASP A 124 9.93 0.24 8.64
CA ASP A 124 11.39 0.39 8.61
C ASP A 124 11.74 1.64 7.81
N GLU A 125 12.27 2.66 8.51
CA GLU A 125 12.66 3.95 7.94
C GLU A 125 11.51 4.70 7.22
N GLY A 126 11.83 5.65 6.33
CA GLY A 126 10.89 6.42 5.49
C GLY A 126 10.47 7.77 6.06
N PHE A 127 10.49 7.97 7.38
CA PHE A 127 10.09 9.24 7.99
C PHE A 127 11.10 10.38 7.76
N GLY A 128 12.36 10.05 7.49
CA GLY A 128 13.40 11.03 7.19
C GLY A 128 13.20 11.78 5.87
N THR A 129 12.39 11.25 4.96
CA THR A 129 12.07 11.90 3.68
C THR A 129 10.89 12.89 3.77
N LEU A 130 10.23 12.95 4.93
CA LEU A 130 9.07 13.80 5.17
C LEU A 130 9.51 15.16 5.70
N ASP A 131 8.84 16.23 5.25
CA ASP A 131 8.82 17.50 5.96
C ASP A 131 8.09 17.36 7.30
N SER A 132 8.24 18.33 8.19
CA SER A 132 7.70 18.29 9.56
C SER A 132 6.19 18.09 9.58
N GLU A 133 5.45 18.77 8.72
CA GLU A 133 3.98 18.68 8.66
C GLU A 133 3.53 17.31 8.17
N SER A 134 4.14 16.81 7.10
CA SER A 134 3.87 15.48 6.55
C SER A 134 4.20 14.37 7.54
N ARG A 135 5.28 14.54 8.31
CA ARG A 135 5.69 13.61 9.35
C ARG A 135 4.68 13.58 10.49
N GLU A 136 4.22 14.74 10.94
CA GLU A 136 3.19 14.84 11.97
C GLU A 136 1.89 14.16 11.54
N GLN A 137 1.42 14.39 10.34
CA GLN A 137 0.22 13.75 9.78
C GLN A 137 0.37 12.22 9.73
N ALA A 138 1.53 11.70 9.33
CA ALA A 138 1.81 10.27 9.29
C ALA A 138 1.83 9.67 10.71
N ILE A 139 2.50 10.31 11.66
CA ILE A 139 2.55 9.87 13.07
C ILE A 139 1.14 9.84 13.67
N ASN A 140 0.36 10.90 13.50
CA ASN A 140 -1.01 10.97 14.02
C ASN A 140 -1.90 9.85 13.44
N THR A 141 -1.72 9.53 12.16
CA THR A 141 -2.41 8.40 11.51
C THR A 141 -2.03 7.07 12.17
N LEU A 142 -0.74 6.83 12.42
CA LEU A 142 -0.26 5.60 13.09
C LEU A 142 -0.72 5.52 14.54
N MET A 143 -0.65 6.61 15.29
CA MET A 143 -1.14 6.64 16.68
C MET A 143 -2.64 6.34 16.77
N SER A 144 -3.44 6.85 15.83
CA SER A 144 -4.87 6.53 15.77
C SER A 144 -5.15 5.04 15.52
N LEU A 145 -4.25 4.34 14.85
CA LEU A 145 -4.34 2.90 14.61
C LEU A 145 -3.87 2.08 15.80
N ALA A 146 -2.83 2.51 16.50
CA ALA A 146 -2.36 1.87 17.73
C ALA A 146 -3.43 1.88 18.83
N GLY A 147 -4.26 2.94 18.90
CA GLY A 147 -5.42 3.01 19.79
C GLY A 147 -6.51 1.96 19.54
N ASN A 148 -6.47 1.26 18.38
CA ASN A 148 -7.42 0.22 17.97
C ASN A 148 -6.86 -1.21 18.14
N ASN A 149 -6.10 -1.49 19.18
CA ASN A 149 -5.48 -2.79 19.46
C ASN A 149 -4.44 -3.26 18.41
N LYS A 150 -3.83 -2.35 17.67
CA LYS A 150 -2.71 -2.69 16.77
C LYS A 150 -1.38 -2.32 17.43
N LEU A 151 -0.41 -3.24 17.38
CA LEU A 151 0.97 -2.98 17.74
C LEU A 151 1.70 -2.41 16.54
N ILE A 152 2.24 -1.19 16.67
CA ILE A 152 3.02 -0.55 15.62
C ILE A 152 4.45 -0.37 16.10
N GLY A 153 5.38 -1.06 15.43
CA GLY A 153 6.81 -0.90 15.61
C GLY A 153 7.37 0.01 14.52
N ILE A 154 8.18 1.00 14.92
CA ILE A 154 8.83 1.92 13.99
C ILE A 154 10.34 1.82 14.21
N ILE A 155 11.09 1.55 13.15
CA ILE A 155 12.53 1.63 13.12
C ILE A 155 12.89 2.97 12.47
N SER A 156 13.53 3.86 13.23
CA SER A 156 13.87 5.18 12.73
C SER A 156 15.00 5.84 13.51
N HIS A 157 15.77 6.68 12.84
CA HIS A 157 16.77 7.55 13.45
C HIS A 157 16.27 8.99 13.67
N VAL A 158 14.99 9.27 13.39
CA VAL A 158 14.40 10.60 13.52
C VAL A 158 14.12 10.93 14.99
N GLU A 159 14.79 11.96 15.52
CA GLU A 159 14.70 12.39 16.93
C GLU A 159 13.26 12.73 17.36
N GLU A 160 12.51 13.40 16.51
CA GLU A 160 11.11 13.76 16.77
C GLU A 160 10.19 12.54 17.04
N LEU A 161 10.46 11.41 16.38
CA LEU A 161 9.77 10.14 16.66
C LEU A 161 10.16 9.57 18.02
N GLN A 162 11.44 9.71 18.39
CA GLN A 162 11.94 9.24 19.68
C GLN A 162 11.32 10.02 20.84
N GLU A 163 11.02 11.29 20.68
CA GLU A 163 10.36 12.11 21.70
C GLU A 163 8.88 11.78 21.90
N ARG A 164 8.20 11.35 20.83
CA ARG A 164 6.74 11.09 20.84
C ARG A 164 6.33 9.67 21.22
N ILE A 165 7.26 8.73 21.17
CA ILE A 165 6.97 7.31 21.44
C ILE A 165 7.53 6.94 22.81
N ASP A 166 6.66 6.56 23.74
CA ASP A 166 7.04 6.28 25.12
C ASP A 166 7.87 5.00 25.27
N LYS A 167 7.55 3.95 24.49
CA LYS A 167 8.23 2.65 24.58
C LYS A 167 9.29 2.53 23.49
N LYS A 168 10.54 2.38 23.89
CA LYS A 168 11.69 2.38 22.98
C LYS A 168 12.59 1.17 23.20
N ILE A 169 13.12 0.67 22.12
CA ILE A 169 14.23 -0.28 22.10
C ILE A 169 15.41 0.45 21.47
N ILE A 170 16.41 0.78 22.30
CA ILE A 170 17.59 1.51 21.86
C ILE A 170 18.68 0.50 21.54
N VAL A 171 19.23 0.59 20.33
CA VAL A 171 20.35 -0.25 19.87
C VAL A 171 21.61 0.62 19.83
N GLU A 172 22.57 0.36 20.74
CA GLU A 172 23.85 1.07 20.83
C GLU A 172 24.99 0.20 20.31
N LYS A 173 25.88 0.78 19.51
CA LYS A 173 27.08 0.10 19.04
C LYS A 173 28.13 0.09 20.16
N GLY A 174 28.49 -1.09 20.65
CA GLY A 174 29.55 -1.30 21.61
C GLY A 174 30.87 -1.79 20.98
N GLN A 175 31.93 -1.91 21.77
CA GLN A 175 33.23 -2.40 21.31
C GLN A 175 33.20 -3.88 20.86
N ASN A 176 32.35 -4.70 21.46
CA ASN A 176 32.25 -6.15 21.21
C ASN A 176 30.93 -6.54 20.52
N GLY A 177 30.23 -5.59 19.86
CA GLY A 177 28.92 -5.82 19.23
C GLY A 177 27.92 -4.76 19.62
N SER A 178 26.64 -4.99 19.29
CA SER A 178 25.55 -4.08 19.64
C SER A 178 24.90 -4.48 20.96
N ASN A 179 24.56 -3.49 21.78
CA ASN A 179 23.81 -3.65 23.02
C ASN A 179 22.37 -3.16 22.82
N ILE A 180 21.41 -3.80 23.49
CA ILE A 180 20.02 -3.43 23.46
C ILE A 180 19.61 -2.92 24.84
N LYS A 181 19.00 -1.75 24.88
CA LYS A 181 18.35 -1.20 26.08
C LYS A 181 16.87 -0.98 25.80
N GLN A 182 16.02 -1.23 26.77
CA GLN A 182 14.58 -0.95 26.71
C GLN A 182 14.28 0.22 27.66
N GLU A 183 13.59 1.21 27.15
CA GLU A 183 13.05 2.36 27.88
C GLU A 183 11.53 2.40 27.76
#